data_0a2570ad1b59cde681f48db1d14e9788
#
_entry.id   0a2570ad1b59cde681f48db1d14e9788
#
_cell.length_a   1.000
_cell.length_b   1.000
_cell.length_c   1.000
_cell.angle_alpha   90.00
_cell.angle_beta   90.00
_cell.angle_gamma   90.00
#
_symmetry.space_group_name_H-M   'P 1'
#
loop_
_entity.id
_entity.type
_entity.pdbx_description
1 polymer ?
#
loop_
_entity_poly.entity_id
_entity_poly.type
_entity_poly.pdbx_seq_one_letter_code
_entity_poly.pdbx_strand_id
1 'polypeptide(L)'
;MDKSLQWRAGVILLSIVASAYFLYPVQGHKINLGLDLQGGMDLILGVETEKAIDSTLDRMVDELQTLMDDKGIEYVSVDKAEGALDVETLDRKGVEDIKKFIQDEYNILNVEELGENKVSLTIKDQEIQRIKNATIDQSLETIRNRVDEFGVAEPTIQREGKDRILIQLPGLKDTKRAIELIGKTARLEFKLVDDESDLEKALSGDVPPDDEILYEKTATPGKKSPMLLKKRVLMTGDTITDARVSYDQFNNPYVHLTFDSRGAKLFEQITGKYVKK
;
A
#
# COMPACT_ATOMS: atom_id res chain seq x y z
N MET A 1 -38.69 -65.39 0.97
CA MET A 1 -37.68 -64.27 1.22
C MET A 1 -37.92 -63.77 2.63
N ASP A 2 -36.92 -63.83 3.50
CA ASP A 2 -37.04 -63.46 4.90
C ASP A 2 -37.38 -61.98 5.07
N LYS A 3 -38.40 -61.67 5.87
CA LYS A 3 -38.82 -60.30 6.17
C LYS A 3 -37.64 -59.42 6.67
N SER A 4 -36.69 -60.06 7.37
CA SER A 4 -35.47 -59.40 7.84
C SER A 4 -34.51 -58.99 6.71
N LEU A 5 -34.45 -59.73 5.61
CA LEU A 5 -33.61 -59.43 4.46
C LEU A 5 -34.23 -58.28 3.64
N GLN A 6 -35.55 -58.22 3.51
CA GLN A 6 -36.28 -57.16 2.82
C GLN A 6 -36.13 -55.82 3.56
N TRP A 7 -36.21 -55.81 4.89
CA TRP A 7 -35.98 -54.63 5.71
C TRP A 7 -34.55 -54.10 5.54
N ARG A 8 -33.55 -54.99 5.61
CA ARG A 8 -32.15 -54.59 5.42
C ARG A 8 -31.89 -54.03 4.01
N ALA A 9 -32.46 -54.64 2.99
CA ALA A 9 -32.36 -54.16 1.62
C ALA A 9 -33.02 -52.78 1.46
N GLY A 10 -34.17 -52.55 2.13
CA GLY A 10 -34.84 -51.27 2.14
C GLY A 10 -34.01 -50.14 2.79
N VAL A 11 -33.37 -50.42 3.91
CA VAL A 11 -32.49 -49.44 4.58
C VAL A 11 -31.26 -49.11 3.73
N ILE A 12 -30.64 -50.11 3.08
CA ILE A 12 -29.51 -49.86 2.18
C ILE A 12 -29.93 -49.00 1.00
N LEU A 13 -31.06 -49.32 0.37
CA LEU A 13 -31.57 -48.56 -0.77
C LEU A 13 -31.91 -47.12 -0.38
N LEU A 14 -32.52 -46.90 0.78
CA LEU A 14 -32.83 -45.58 1.32
C LEU A 14 -31.57 -44.78 1.59
N SER A 15 -30.51 -45.41 2.15
CA SER A 15 -29.22 -44.76 2.38
C SER A 15 -28.55 -44.34 1.07
N ILE A 16 -28.60 -45.20 0.03
CA ILE A 16 -28.05 -44.91 -1.29
C ILE A 16 -28.81 -43.73 -1.93
N VAL A 17 -30.14 -43.74 -1.88
CA VAL A 17 -30.97 -42.67 -2.43
C VAL A 17 -30.73 -41.35 -1.68
N ALA A 18 -30.65 -41.37 -0.35
CA ALA A 18 -30.33 -40.23 0.47
C ALA A 18 -28.92 -39.69 0.14
N SER A 19 -27.92 -40.54 0.04
CA SER A 19 -26.56 -40.14 -0.34
C SER A 19 -26.51 -39.55 -1.76
N ALA A 20 -27.21 -40.16 -2.70
CA ALA A 20 -27.31 -39.64 -4.06
C ALA A 20 -28.03 -38.28 -4.12
N TYR A 21 -29.07 -38.08 -3.31
CA TYR A 21 -29.77 -36.82 -3.19
C TYR A 21 -28.90 -35.70 -2.64
N PHE A 22 -28.08 -35.98 -1.62
CA PHE A 22 -27.14 -35.01 -1.05
C PHE A 22 -25.90 -34.75 -1.92
N LEU A 23 -25.45 -35.77 -2.70
CA LEU A 23 -24.33 -35.65 -3.62
C LEU A 23 -24.69 -35.01 -4.95
N TYR A 24 -25.97 -35.13 -5.38
CA TYR A 24 -26.42 -34.53 -6.63
C TYR A 24 -26.77 -33.07 -6.44
N PRO A 25 -26.13 -32.14 -7.15
CA PRO A 25 -26.33 -30.69 -6.96
C PRO A 25 -27.66 -30.22 -7.51
N VAL A 26 -28.76 -30.58 -6.81
CA VAL A 26 -30.15 -30.25 -7.24
C VAL A 26 -30.47 -28.76 -7.06
N GLN A 27 -29.69 -28.00 -6.32
CA GLN A 27 -29.95 -26.58 -6.00
C GLN A 27 -28.71 -25.67 -6.15
N GLY A 28 -27.89 -25.89 -7.16
CA GLY A 28 -26.82 -24.93 -7.49
C GLY A 28 -25.61 -24.92 -6.55
N HIS A 29 -25.56 -25.74 -5.53
CA HIS A 29 -24.37 -25.94 -4.70
C HIS A 29 -23.40 -26.84 -5.45
N LYS A 30 -22.57 -26.23 -6.30
CA LYS A 30 -21.46 -26.95 -6.92
C LYS A 30 -20.42 -27.24 -5.83
N ILE A 31 -19.96 -28.49 -5.77
CA ILE A 31 -18.80 -28.83 -4.94
C ILE A 31 -17.62 -28.04 -5.51
N ASN A 32 -17.08 -27.11 -4.73
CA ASN A 32 -15.88 -26.39 -5.12
C ASN A 32 -14.69 -27.33 -5.04
N LEU A 33 -14.17 -27.67 -6.20
CA LEU A 33 -12.98 -28.52 -6.31
C LEU A 33 -11.74 -27.65 -6.10
N GLY A 34 -10.75 -28.16 -5.38
CA GLY A 34 -9.49 -27.46 -5.17
C GLY A 34 -8.65 -27.33 -6.46
N LEU A 35 -7.53 -26.63 -6.35
CA LEU A 35 -6.59 -26.32 -7.42
C LEU A 35 -6.19 -27.55 -8.24
N ASP A 36 -5.95 -28.68 -7.57
CA ASP A 36 -5.51 -29.95 -8.19
C ASP A 36 -6.53 -30.56 -9.15
N LEU A 37 -7.82 -30.31 -8.95
CA LEU A 37 -8.90 -30.89 -9.73
C LEU A 37 -9.53 -29.92 -10.74
N GLN A 38 -9.55 -28.63 -10.45
CA GLN A 38 -10.05 -27.61 -11.34
C GLN A 38 -8.97 -26.98 -12.23
N GLY A 39 -7.69 -27.16 -11.88
CA GLY A 39 -6.60 -26.34 -12.37
C GLY A 39 -6.69 -24.93 -11.79
N GLY A 40 -5.84 -24.04 -12.23
CA GLY A 40 -5.79 -22.67 -11.73
C GLY A 40 -4.37 -22.13 -11.69
N MET A 41 -4.15 -21.14 -10.81
CA MET A 41 -2.86 -20.50 -10.63
C MET A 41 -2.41 -20.58 -9.17
N ASP A 42 -1.14 -20.88 -8.99
CA ASP A 42 -0.41 -20.80 -7.73
C ASP A 42 0.73 -19.79 -7.89
N LEU A 43 0.74 -18.75 -7.06
CA LEU A 43 1.67 -17.64 -7.18
C LEU A 43 2.23 -17.28 -5.81
N ILE A 44 3.54 -17.08 -5.73
CA ILE A 44 4.22 -16.56 -4.54
C ILE A 44 4.77 -15.19 -4.88
N LEU A 45 4.33 -14.18 -4.14
CA LEU A 45 4.79 -12.81 -4.26
C LEU A 45 5.70 -12.44 -3.08
N GLY A 46 6.84 -11.82 -3.36
CA GLY A 46 7.69 -11.17 -2.35
C GLY A 46 7.19 -9.77 -2.06
N VAL A 47 7.14 -9.38 -0.79
CA VAL A 47 6.83 -8.02 -0.35
C VAL A 47 8.12 -7.27 -0.08
N GLU A 48 8.34 -6.15 -0.77
CA GLU A 48 9.54 -5.31 -0.63
C GLU A 48 9.48 -4.46 0.65
N THR A 49 9.56 -5.11 1.80
CA THR A 49 9.44 -4.46 3.11
C THR A 49 10.54 -3.44 3.40
N GLU A 50 11.72 -3.59 2.79
CA GLU A 50 12.82 -2.63 2.92
C GLU A 50 12.48 -1.29 2.28
N LYS A 51 11.77 -1.28 1.16
CA LYS A 51 11.28 -0.05 0.54
C LYS A 51 10.26 0.69 1.42
N ALA A 52 9.49 -0.04 2.22
CA ALA A 52 8.56 0.56 3.16
C ALA A 52 9.31 1.26 4.32
N ILE A 53 10.39 0.66 4.80
CA ILE A 53 11.27 1.28 5.81
C ILE A 53 11.91 2.54 5.21
N ASP A 54 12.45 2.44 4.01
CA ASP A 54 13.09 3.55 3.31
C ASP A 54 12.13 4.72 3.08
N SER A 55 10.89 4.44 2.64
CA SER A 55 9.83 5.45 2.52
C SER A 55 9.39 6.03 3.86
N THR A 56 9.52 5.26 4.94
CA THR A 56 9.24 5.77 6.30
C THR A 56 10.31 6.74 6.74
N LEU A 57 11.59 6.46 6.46
CA LEU A 57 12.69 7.39 6.70
C LEU A 57 12.52 8.69 5.92
N ASP A 58 12.16 8.63 4.63
CA ASP A 58 11.90 9.83 3.83
C ASP A 58 10.84 10.74 4.46
N ARG A 59 9.73 10.15 4.92
CA ARG A 59 8.66 10.90 5.60
C ARG A 59 9.11 11.45 6.95
N MET A 60 9.94 10.72 7.69
CA MET A 60 10.46 11.16 8.97
C MET A 60 11.39 12.37 8.85
N VAL A 61 12.12 12.54 7.74
CA VAL A 61 12.91 13.76 7.49
C VAL A 61 12.02 15.00 7.58
N ASP A 62 10.94 15.04 6.77
CA ASP A 62 10.01 16.17 6.74
C ASP A 62 9.33 16.41 8.10
N GLU A 63 8.95 15.33 8.77
CA GLU A 63 8.26 15.38 10.06
C GLU A 63 9.18 15.90 11.17
N LEU A 64 10.41 15.40 11.25
CA LEU A 64 11.40 15.84 12.22
C LEU A 64 11.77 17.31 12.01
N GLN A 65 12.00 17.74 10.76
CA GLN A 65 12.25 19.16 10.46
C GLN A 65 11.11 20.04 10.97
N THR A 66 9.87 19.69 10.62
CA THR A 66 8.68 20.46 11.05
C THR A 66 8.57 20.55 12.56
N LEU A 67 8.77 19.43 13.26
CA LEU A 67 8.64 19.39 14.73
C LEU A 67 9.80 20.10 15.44
N MET A 68 11.02 20.01 14.91
CA MET A 68 12.16 20.76 15.46
C MET A 68 11.99 22.26 15.27
N ASP A 69 11.49 22.70 14.10
CA ASP A 69 11.16 24.09 13.81
C ASP A 69 10.08 24.62 14.78
N ASP A 70 9.01 23.86 14.99
CA ASP A 70 7.91 24.22 15.90
C ASP A 70 8.37 24.36 17.36
N LYS A 71 9.38 23.57 17.75
CA LYS A 71 9.96 23.61 19.11
C LYS A 71 11.15 24.56 19.26
N GLY A 72 11.57 25.19 18.15
CA GLY A 72 12.71 26.10 18.15
C GLY A 72 14.05 25.40 18.41
N ILE A 73 14.18 24.14 18.01
CA ILE A 73 15.43 23.39 18.06
C ILE A 73 16.26 23.75 16.83
N GLU A 74 17.45 24.32 17.04
CA GLU A 74 18.33 24.73 15.96
C GLU A 74 19.12 23.53 15.39
N TYR A 75 19.07 23.36 14.08
CA TYR A 75 19.83 22.36 13.33
C TYR A 75 20.36 22.97 12.01
N VAL A 76 21.35 22.34 11.41
CA VAL A 76 21.94 22.75 10.13
C VAL A 76 21.27 21.98 8.98
N SER A 77 21.19 20.65 9.11
CA SER A 77 20.56 19.79 8.13
C SER A 77 19.98 18.53 8.76
N VAL A 78 19.01 17.93 8.07
CA VAL A 78 18.49 16.58 8.32
C VAL A 78 18.58 15.84 7.01
N ASP A 79 19.49 14.90 6.94
CA ASP A 79 19.78 14.16 5.72
C ASP A 79 19.50 12.67 5.90
N LYS A 80 18.96 12.04 4.85
CA LYS A 80 18.79 10.60 4.85
C LYS A 80 20.11 9.91 4.53
N ALA A 81 20.52 8.99 5.38
CA ALA A 81 21.64 8.06 5.17
C ALA A 81 21.11 6.63 4.94
N GLU A 82 21.99 5.67 4.70
CA GLU A 82 21.63 4.27 4.51
C GLU A 82 21.04 3.68 5.82
N GLY A 83 19.70 3.57 5.88
CA GLY A 83 18.98 3.03 7.05
C GLY A 83 18.90 3.95 8.27
N ALA A 84 19.29 5.22 8.14
CA ALA A 84 19.35 6.19 9.21
C ALA A 84 18.98 7.60 8.73
N LEU A 85 18.78 8.51 9.67
CA LEU A 85 18.68 9.95 9.44
C LEU A 85 19.83 10.64 10.19
N ASP A 86 20.63 11.38 9.47
CA ASP A 86 21.72 12.15 10.02
C ASP A 86 21.26 13.59 10.26
N VAL A 87 21.41 14.07 11.49
CA VAL A 87 21.09 15.46 11.86
C VAL A 87 22.37 16.16 12.26
N GLU A 88 22.67 17.25 11.55
CA GLU A 88 23.80 18.12 11.87
C GLU A 88 23.31 19.36 12.62
N THR A 89 24.02 19.73 13.67
CA THR A 89 23.74 20.87 14.56
C THR A 89 24.87 21.89 14.52
N LEU A 90 24.59 23.10 14.99
CA LEU A 90 25.61 24.16 15.07
C LEU A 90 26.67 23.88 16.13
N ASP A 91 26.28 23.26 17.23
CA ASP A 91 27.11 23.02 18.39
C ASP A 91 26.65 21.78 19.17
N ARG A 92 27.40 21.45 20.25
CA ARG A 92 27.07 20.32 21.13
C ARG A 92 25.76 20.50 21.90
N LYS A 93 25.31 21.73 22.13
CA LYS A 93 24.03 21.99 22.78
C LYS A 93 22.88 21.51 21.91
N GLY A 94 22.94 21.77 20.58
CA GLY A 94 21.98 21.26 19.64
C GLY A 94 21.89 19.73 19.64
N VAL A 95 23.02 19.02 19.78
CA VAL A 95 23.04 17.56 19.96
C VAL A 95 22.25 17.12 21.21
N GLU A 96 22.43 17.79 22.33
CA GLU A 96 21.73 17.47 23.58
C GLU A 96 20.22 17.76 23.47
N ASP A 97 19.85 18.88 22.86
CA ASP A 97 18.46 19.27 22.63
C ASP A 97 17.76 18.25 21.71
N ILE A 98 18.40 17.79 20.62
CA ILE A 98 17.88 16.74 19.74
C ILE A 98 17.73 15.42 20.48
N LYS A 99 18.73 15.00 21.25
CA LYS A 99 18.66 13.75 22.03
C LYS A 99 17.47 13.75 22.99
N LYS A 100 17.28 14.86 23.70
CA LYS A 100 16.15 15.01 24.62
C LYS A 100 14.82 15.00 23.85
N PHE A 101 14.74 15.72 22.75
CA PHE A 101 13.55 15.75 21.89
C PHE A 101 13.17 14.35 21.39
N ILE A 102 14.14 13.59 20.87
CA ILE A 102 13.91 12.23 20.38
C ILE A 102 13.48 11.29 21.51
N GLN A 103 14.07 11.41 22.71
CA GLN A 103 13.68 10.58 23.85
C GLN A 103 12.26 10.88 24.35
N ASP A 104 11.86 12.14 24.33
CA ASP A 104 10.57 12.57 24.87
C ASP A 104 9.41 12.36 23.86
N GLU A 105 9.65 12.62 22.57
CA GLU A 105 8.59 12.70 21.56
C GLU A 105 8.67 11.58 20.51
N TYR A 106 9.89 11.03 20.26
CA TYR A 106 10.17 10.06 19.20
C TYR A 106 10.80 8.78 19.70
N ASN A 107 10.18 8.17 20.73
CA ASN A 107 10.72 6.95 21.36
C ASN A 107 10.85 5.72 20.43
N ILE A 108 10.57 5.87 19.14
CA ILE A 108 10.76 4.83 18.12
C ILE A 108 12.15 4.86 17.48
N LEU A 109 12.95 5.89 17.76
CA LEU A 109 14.30 6.06 17.23
C LEU A 109 15.34 5.78 18.29
N ASN A 110 16.48 5.26 17.86
CA ASN A 110 17.72 5.26 18.60
C ASN A 110 18.53 6.49 18.19
N VAL A 111 19.30 7.04 19.10
CA VAL A 111 20.18 8.19 18.83
C VAL A 111 21.62 7.76 19.07
N GLU A 112 22.47 7.93 18.08
CA GLU A 112 23.92 7.71 18.15
C GLU A 112 24.66 9.00 17.81
N GLU A 113 25.63 9.39 18.62
CA GLU A 113 26.47 10.56 18.35
C GLU A 113 27.56 10.21 17.36
N LEU A 114 27.63 10.94 16.25
CA LEU A 114 28.68 10.77 15.21
C LEU A 114 29.78 11.86 15.28
N GLY A 115 29.94 12.51 16.43
CA GLY A 115 30.92 13.58 16.64
C GLY A 115 30.41 14.65 17.59
N GLU A 116 30.98 15.86 17.50
CA GLU A 116 30.63 16.95 18.42
C GLU A 116 29.33 17.65 18.04
N ASN A 117 28.94 17.64 16.75
CA ASN A 117 27.79 18.39 16.22
C ASN A 117 26.89 17.55 15.30
N LYS A 118 27.01 16.22 15.33
CA LYS A 118 26.21 15.34 14.47
C LYS A 118 25.64 14.15 15.24
N VAL A 119 24.39 13.83 14.98
CA VAL A 119 23.72 12.62 15.49
C VAL A 119 23.14 11.80 14.34
N SER A 120 23.17 10.49 14.52
CA SER A 120 22.49 9.54 13.64
C SER A 120 21.29 8.94 14.35
N LEU A 121 20.15 8.96 13.69
CA LEU A 121 18.89 8.45 14.19
C LEU A 121 18.52 7.18 13.41
N THR A 122 18.43 6.06 14.12
CA THR A 122 18.03 4.77 13.51
C THR A 122 16.71 4.31 14.08
N ILE A 123 15.88 3.68 13.25
CA ILE A 123 14.62 3.11 13.71
C ILE A 123 14.92 1.89 14.61
N LYS A 124 14.25 1.78 15.75
CA LYS A 124 14.40 0.63 16.65
C LYS A 124 13.93 -0.66 15.99
N ASP A 125 14.59 -1.78 16.28
CA ASP A 125 14.28 -3.08 15.69
C ASP A 125 12.80 -3.48 15.87
N GLN A 126 12.22 -3.17 17.02
CA GLN A 126 10.80 -3.41 17.29
C GLN A 126 9.90 -2.68 16.28
N GLU A 127 10.23 -1.43 15.99
CA GLU A 127 9.48 -0.61 15.05
C GLU A 127 9.69 -1.07 13.60
N ILE A 128 10.92 -1.45 13.25
CA ILE A 128 11.22 -2.09 11.95
C ILE A 128 10.32 -3.33 11.76
N GLN A 129 10.21 -4.20 12.76
CA GLN A 129 9.35 -5.39 12.66
C GLN A 129 7.87 -5.00 12.55
N ARG A 130 7.44 -3.96 13.25
CA ARG A 130 6.07 -3.44 13.16
C ARG A 130 5.76 -2.91 11.76
N ILE A 131 6.67 -2.12 11.18
CA ILE A 131 6.54 -1.60 9.81
C ILE A 131 6.47 -2.76 8.81
N LYS A 132 7.39 -3.74 8.90
CA LYS A 132 7.40 -4.93 8.02
C LYS A 132 6.08 -5.70 8.09
N ASN A 133 5.59 -5.98 9.29
CA ASN A 133 4.34 -6.70 9.45
C ASN A 133 3.15 -5.91 8.91
N ALA A 134 3.04 -4.63 9.23
CA ALA A 134 1.98 -3.75 8.72
C ALA A 134 1.99 -3.69 7.18
N THR A 135 3.17 -3.63 6.55
CA THR A 135 3.32 -3.62 5.09
C THR A 135 2.82 -4.93 4.46
N ILE A 136 3.12 -6.07 5.10
CA ILE A 136 2.65 -7.38 4.62
C ILE A 136 1.13 -7.49 4.76
N ASP A 137 0.57 -7.09 5.91
CA ASP A 137 -0.86 -7.14 6.17
C ASP A 137 -1.63 -6.24 5.19
N GLN A 138 -1.13 -5.04 4.92
CA GLN A 138 -1.68 -4.13 3.91
C GLN A 138 -1.60 -4.71 2.50
N SER A 139 -0.48 -5.38 2.17
CA SER A 139 -0.31 -6.07 0.89
C SER A 139 -1.29 -7.22 0.72
N LEU A 140 -1.51 -8.01 1.78
CA LEU A 140 -2.51 -9.09 1.81
C LEU A 140 -3.92 -8.56 1.53
N GLU A 141 -4.31 -7.47 2.19
CA GLU A 141 -5.62 -6.84 1.99
C GLU A 141 -5.78 -6.28 0.57
N THR A 142 -4.75 -5.60 0.08
CA THR A 142 -4.73 -5.09 -1.29
C THR A 142 -4.88 -6.21 -2.33
N ILE A 143 -4.16 -7.31 -2.15
CA ILE A 143 -4.23 -8.47 -3.05
C ILE A 143 -5.61 -9.12 -2.95
N ARG A 144 -6.17 -9.27 -1.74
CA ARG A 144 -7.50 -9.84 -1.55
C ARG A 144 -8.56 -9.04 -2.30
N ASN A 145 -8.58 -7.72 -2.14
CA ASN A 145 -9.51 -6.84 -2.83
C ASN A 145 -9.39 -6.95 -4.36
N ARG A 146 -8.16 -7.06 -4.89
CA ARG A 146 -7.94 -7.25 -6.33
C ARG A 146 -8.40 -8.62 -6.83
N VAL A 147 -8.20 -9.67 -6.05
CA VAL A 147 -8.60 -11.03 -6.39
C VAL A 147 -10.12 -11.18 -6.36
N ASP A 148 -10.79 -10.50 -5.45
CA ASP A 148 -12.26 -10.50 -5.36
C ASP A 148 -12.91 -9.90 -6.63
N GLU A 149 -12.27 -8.92 -7.28
CA GLU A 149 -12.73 -8.37 -8.56
C GLU A 149 -12.75 -9.39 -9.71
N PHE A 150 -11.96 -10.48 -9.62
CA PHE A 150 -11.99 -11.56 -10.60
C PHE A 150 -13.17 -12.52 -10.44
N GLY A 151 -13.86 -12.47 -9.31
CA GLY A 151 -14.95 -13.39 -8.99
C GLY A 151 -14.48 -14.85 -8.88
N VAL A 152 -13.22 -15.10 -8.51
CA VAL A 152 -12.69 -16.44 -8.29
C VAL A 152 -13.33 -17.03 -7.04
N ALA A 153 -13.87 -18.26 -7.16
CA ALA A 153 -14.48 -18.94 -6.03
C ALA A 153 -13.37 -19.44 -5.08
N GLU A 154 -13.48 -19.07 -3.81
CA GLU A 154 -12.62 -19.53 -2.71
C GLU A 154 -11.11 -19.39 -2.96
N PRO A 155 -10.61 -18.18 -3.24
CA PRO A 155 -9.17 -17.96 -3.37
C PRO A 155 -8.49 -18.18 -2.02
N THR A 156 -7.29 -18.78 -2.03
CA THR A 156 -6.43 -18.85 -0.84
C THR A 156 -5.40 -17.73 -0.94
N ILE A 157 -5.40 -16.80 0.02
CA ILE A 157 -4.43 -15.70 0.09
C ILE A 157 -3.92 -15.66 1.52
N GLN A 158 -2.66 -16.00 1.71
CA GLN A 158 -2.07 -16.09 3.04
C GLN A 158 -0.59 -15.71 3.06
N ARG A 159 -0.12 -15.28 4.21
CA ARG A 159 1.31 -15.01 4.43
C ARG A 159 2.09 -16.32 4.38
N GLU A 160 3.22 -16.30 3.67
CA GLU A 160 4.17 -17.39 3.60
C GLU A 160 5.55 -16.93 4.07
N GLY A 161 6.01 -17.43 5.20
CA GLY A 161 7.29 -17.02 5.79
C GLY A 161 7.29 -15.59 6.32
N LYS A 162 8.40 -14.85 6.11
CA LYS A 162 8.60 -13.52 6.70
C LYS A 162 8.09 -12.39 5.82
N ASP A 163 8.24 -12.53 4.50
CA ASP A 163 8.08 -11.43 3.53
C ASP A 163 7.37 -11.87 2.24
N ARG A 164 6.69 -13.03 2.24
CA ARG A 164 6.01 -13.57 1.07
C ARG A 164 4.52 -13.75 1.31
N ILE A 165 3.77 -13.74 0.20
CA ILE A 165 2.33 -13.99 0.16
C ILE A 165 2.08 -15.09 -0.86
N LEU A 166 1.43 -16.17 -0.42
CA LEU A 166 0.93 -17.25 -1.27
C LEU A 166 -0.47 -16.89 -1.74
N ILE A 167 -0.70 -17.01 -3.04
CA ILE A 167 -1.99 -16.76 -3.70
C ILE A 167 -2.33 -17.97 -4.55
N GLN A 168 -3.46 -18.63 -4.24
CA GLN A 168 -3.98 -19.74 -5.00
C GLN A 168 -5.35 -19.37 -5.55
N LEU A 169 -5.50 -19.44 -6.88
CA LEU A 169 -6.70 -19.07 -7.60
C LEU A 169 -7.24 -20.26 -8.40
N PRO A 170 -8.11 -21.11 -7.79
CA PRO A 170 -8.68 -22.25 -8.46
C PRO A 170 -9.56 -21.85 -9.62
N GLY A 171 -9.52 -22.63 -10.73
CA GLY A 171 -10.38 -22.44 -11.89
C GLY A 171 -10.08 -21.21 -12.75
N LEU A 172 -9.05 -20.42 -12.42
CA LEU A 172 -8.67 -19.24 -13.21
C LEU A 172 -8.01 -19.65 -14.53
N LYS A 173 -8.58 -19.20 -15.66
CA LYS A 173 -8.10 -19.53 -17.01
C LYS A 173 -7.09 -18.52 -17.56
N ASP A 174 -7.25 -17.23 -17.21
CA ASP A 174 -6.40 -16.14 -17.69
C ASP A 174 -5.36 -15.73 -16.64
N THR A 175 -4.31 -16.53 -16.53
CA THR A 175 -3.21 -16.32 -15.57
C THR A 175 -2.42 -15.05 -15.86
N LYS A 176 -2.26 -14.65 -17.14
CA LYS A 176 -1.51 -13.44 -17.51
C LYS A 176 -2.20 -12.19 -17.01
N ARG A 177 -3.50 -12.08 -17.24
CA ARG A 177 -4.30 -10.95 -16.75
C ARG A 177 -4.29 -10.85 -15.22
N ALA A 178 -4.34 -11.99 -14.52
CA ALA A 178 -4.26 -12.01 -13.07
C ALA A 178 -2.91 -11.51 -12.56
N ILE A 179 -1.79 -11.97 -13.14
CA ILE A 179 -0.45 -11.51 -12.79
C ILE A 179 -0.32 -10.00 -13.04
N GLU A 180 -0.82 -9.49 -14.17
CA GLU A 180 -0.79 -8.06 -14.48
C GLU A 180 -1.58 -7.21 -13.47
N LEU A 181 -2.75 -7.66 -13.04
CA LEU A 181 -3.60 -6.92 -12.10
C LEU A 181 -3.09 -7.02 -10.65
N ILE A 182 -2.71 -8.22 -10.21
CA ILE A 182 -2.17 -8.44 -8.87
C ILE A 182 -0.80 -7.77 -8.72
N GLY A 183 0.05 -7.87 -9.74
CA GLY A 183 1.41 -7.34 -9.72
C GLY A 183 1.53 -5.82 -9.92
N LYS A 184 0.44 -5.11 -10.22
CA LYS A 184 0.48 -3.64 -10.30
C LYS A 184 0.70 -3.05 -8.91
N THR A 185 1.90 -2.52 -8.69
CA THR A 185 2.32 -1.90 -7.43
C THR A 185 2.20 -0.38 -7.45
N ALA A 186 1.33 0.18 -8.29
CA ALA A 186 1.16 1.61 -8.37
C ALA A 186 0.71 2.18 -7.02
N ARG A 187 1.59 2.98 -6.40
CA ARG A 187 1.28 3.76 -5.21
C ARG A 187 0.59 5.05 -5.64
N LEU A 188 -0.53 5.38 -5.00
CA LEU A 188 -1.15 6.68 -5.20
C LEU A 188 -0.41 7.72 -4.36
N GLU A 189 0.09 8.75 -5.01
CA GLU A 189 0.76 9.88 -4.40
C GLU A 189 0.08 11.18 -4.80
N PHE A 190 -0.14 12.07 -3.84
CA PHE A 190 -0.63 13.41 -4.08
C PHE A 190 0.55 14.36 -4.06
N LYS A 191 0.83 14.97 -5.19
CA LYS A 191 1.93 15.93 -5.39
C LYS A 191 1.38 17.27 -5.87
N LEU A 192 2.08 18.34 -5.54
CA LEU A 192 1.72 19.66 -6.00
C LEU A 192 2.20 19.86 -7.45
N VAL A 193 1.36 20.47 -8.27
CA VAL A 193 1.78 20.93 -9.60
C VAL A 193 2.61 22.19 -9.42
N ASP A 194 3.74 22.28 -10.10
CA ASP A 194 4.52 23.53 -10.15
C ASP A 194 4.05 24.40 -11.32
N ASP A 195 3.23 25.39 -11.00
CA ASP A 195 2.74 26.39 -11.94
C ASP A 195 3.68 27.61 -12.07
N GLU A 196 4.72 27.69 -11.22
CA GLU A 196 5.63 28.84 -11.16
C GLU A 196 6.84 28.66 -12.10
N SER A 197 7.27 27.43 -12.31
CA SER A 197 8.42 27.10 -13.16
C SER A 197 8.01 26.87 -14.62
N ASP A 198 8.96 27.14 -15.53
CA ASP A 198 8.74 27.02 -16.96
C ASP A 198 8.84 25.57 -17.43
N LEU A 199 7.70 24.97 -17.78
CA LEU A 199 7.61 23.58 -18.25
C LEU A 199 8.45 23.34 -19.54
N GLU A 200 8.56 24.34 -20.45
CA GLU A 200 9.32 24.16 -21.70
C GLU A 200 10.83 24.07 -21.41
N LYS A 201 11.31 24.87 -20.44
CA LYS A 201 12.69 24.75 -19.97
C LYS A 201 12.96 23.41 -19.29
N ALA A 202 12.05 22.96 -18.45
CA ALA A 202 12.16 21.66 -17.80
C ALA A 202 12.21 20.50 -18.83
N LEU A 203 11.40 20.57 -19.89
CA LEU A 203 11.42 19.59 -20.99
C LEU A 203 12.72 19.64 -21.82
N SER A 204 13.41 20.77 -21.84
CA SER A 204 14.72 20.89 -22.50
C SER A 204 15.90 20.38 -21.65
N GLY A 205 15.64 19.93 -20.41
CA GLY A 205 16.62 19.34 -19.51
C GLY A 205 16.98 20.20 -18.29
N ASP A 206 16.44 21.40 -18.17
CA ASP A 206 16.64 22.30 -17.02
C ASP A 206 15.49 22.14 -16.00
N VAL A 207 15.44 20.95 -15.37
CA VAL A 207 14.45 20.62 -14.34
C VAL A 207 14.90 21.16 -13.00
N PRO A 208 14.08 21.96 -12.28
CA PRO A 208 14.42 22.41 -10.94
C PRO A 208 14.74 21.22 -10.01
N PRO A 209 15.67 21.34 -9.05
CA PRO A 209 16.11 20.24 -8.19
C PRO A 209 14.97 19.53 -7.43
N ASP A 210 13.96 20.32 -7.01
CA ASP A 210 12.82 19.83 -6.23
C ASP A 210 11.64 19.35 -7.08
N ASP A 211 11.80 19.36 -8.42
CA ASP A 211 10.72 19.02 -9.35
C ASP A 211 11.04 17.77 -10.17
N GLU A 212 9.98 17.16 -10.69
CA GLU A 212 10.04 16.06 -11.64
C GLU A 212 8.98 16.23 -12.74
N ILE A 213 9.26 15.67 -13.91
CA ILE A 213 8.31 15.66 -15.02
C ILE A 213 7.61 14.32 -15.06
N LEU A 214 6.28 14.33 -14.87
CA LEU A 214 5.43 13.18 -15.09
C LEU A 214 4.51 13.41 -16.29
N TYR A 215 3.99 12.32 -16.85
CA TYR A 215 3.16 12.37 -18.06
C TYR A 215 1.76 11.86 -17.76
N GLU A 216 0.78 12.70 -18.02
CA GLU A 216 -0.62 12.32 -17.90
C GLU A 216 -0.98 11.24 -18.93
N LYS A 217 -1.69 10.21 -18.49
CA LYS A 217 -2.24 9.18 -19.35
C LYS A 217 -3.53 9.68 -19.98
N THR A 218 -3.43 10.29 -21.16
CA THR A 218 -4.61 10.80 -21.89
C THR A 218 -5.44 9.68 -22.51
N ALA A 219 -6.74 9.93 -22.75
CA ALA A 219 -7.65 9.01 -23.42
C ALA A 219 -7.23 8.71 -24.87
N THR A 220 -6.43 9.58 -25.50
CA THR A 220 -5.95 9.41 -26.88
C THR A 220 -4.64 8.61 -26.87
N PRO A 221 -4.60 7.40 -27.47
CA PRO A 221 -3.38 6.60 -27.55
C PRO A 221 -2.22 7.38 -28.21
N GLY A 222 -1.08 7.43 -27.53
CA GLY A 222 0.14 8.05 -28.05
C GLY A 222 0.32 9.53 -27.73
N LYS A 223 -0.67 10.24 -27.18
CA LYS A 223 -0.52 11.61 -26.71
C LYS A 223 -0.26 11.61 -25.21
N LYS A 224 0.89 12.11 -24.79
CA LYS A 224 1.26 12.30 -23.39
C LYS A 224 1.32 13.79 -23.10
N SER A 225 0.61 14.25 -22.07
CA SER A 225 0.72 15.62 -21.58
C SER A 225 1.74 15.65 -20.44
N PRO A 226 2.87 16.35 -20.61
CA PRO A 226 3.84 16.50 -19.53
C PRO A 226 3.28 17.47 -18.48
N MET A 227 3.58 17.18 -17.21
CA MET A 227 3.28 18.04 -16.07
C MET A 227 4.53 18.13 -15.20
N LEU A 228 4.84 19.33 -14.73
CA LEU A 228 5.91 19.56 -13.77
C LEU A 228 5.32 19.48 -12.37
N LEU A 229 5.85 18.60 -11.55
CA LEU A 229 5.35 18.31 -10.21
C LEU A 229 6.48 18.47 -9.19
N LYS A 230 6.15 18.95 -8.00
CA LYS A 230 7.08 18.88 -6.88
C LYS A 230 7.35 17.43 -6.52
N LYS A 231 8.62 17.05 -6.31
CA LYS A 231 9.01 15.70 -5.89
C LYS A 231 8.40 15.31 -4.56
N ARG A 232 8.18 16.29 -3.68
CA ARG A 232 7.61 16.08 -2.36
C ARG A 232 6.21 15.51 -2.45
N VAL A 233 6.01 14.34 -1.82
CA VAL A 233 4.71 13.70 -1.68
C VAL A 233 3.99 14.32 -0.50
N LEU A 234 2.87 14.98 -0.73
CA LEU A 234 2.09 15.63 0.32
C LEU A 234 1.19 14.64 1.06
N MET A 235 0.70 13.63 0.36
CA MET A 235 -0.19 12.60 0.90
C MET A 235 -0.11 11.35 0.04
N THR A 236 -0.41 10.20 0.63
CA THR A 236 -0.45 8.90 -0.07
C THR A 236 -1.83 8.26 0.04
N GLY A 237 -2.09 7.25 -0.79
CA GLY A 237 -3.38 6.55 -0.83
C GLY A 237 -3.68 5.65 0.36
N ASP A 238 -2.77 5.52 1.32
CA ASP A 238 -2.94 4.71 2.53
C ASP A 238 -4.03 5.22 3.50
N THR A 239 -4.45 6.47 3.34
CA THR A 239 -5.53 7.09 4.10
C THR A 239 -6.89 7.03 3.40
N ILE A 240 -6.97 6.44 2.19
CA ILE A 240 -8.21 6.29 1.43
C ILE A 240 -8.92 5.02 1.89
N THR A 241 -10.17 5.18 2.30
CA THR A 241 -11.04 4.07 2.73
C THR A 241 -11.98 3.58 1.65
N ASP A 242 -12.32 4.45 0.68
CA ASP A 242 -13.18 4.10 -0.46
C ASP A 242 -12.85 4.94 -1.69
N ALA A 243 -12.95 4.34 -2.87
CA ALA A 243 -12.75 5.01 -4.15
C ALA A 243 -13.74 4.45 -5.18
N ARG A 244 -14.65 5.29 -5.66
CA ARG A 244 -15.70 4.88 -6.59
C ARG A 244 -15.93 5.88 -7.70
N VAL A 245 -16.39 5.40 -8.84
CA VAL A 245 -16.84 6.26 -9.94
C VAL A 245 -18.16 6.90 -9.56
N SER A 246 -18.26 8.21 -9.71
CA SER A 246 -19.47 9.01 -9.54
C SER A 246 -19.66 9.91 -10.76
N TYR A 247 -20.81 10.57 -10.87
CA TYR A 247 -21.15 11.44 -12.00
C TYR A 247 -21.55 12.81 -11.48
N ASP A 248 -21.04 13.86 -12.12
CA ASP A 248 -21.41 15.23 -11.82
C ASP A 248 -22.82 15.59 -12.36
N GLN A 249 -23.27 16.81 -12.11
CA GLN A 249 -24.57 17.30 -12.60
C GLN A 249 -24.68 17.37 -14.13
N PHE A 250 -23.56 17.27 -14.85
CA PHE A 250 -23.48 17.23 -16.31
C PHE A 250 -23.25 15.82 -16.87
N ASN A 251 -23.36 14.79 -15.99
CA ASN A 251 -23.14 13.38 -16.31
C ASN A 251 -21.70 13.05 -16.75
N ASN A 252 -20.70 13.86 -16.33
CA ASN A 252 -19.31 13.51 -16.50
C ASN A 252 -18.84 12.59 -15.37
N PRO A 253 -18.13 11.49 -15.67
CA PRO A 253 -17.59 10.62 -14.66
C PRO A 253 -16.43 11.27 -13.90
N TYR A 254 -16.40 11.12 -12.57
CA TYR A 254 -15.28 11.47 -11.73
C TYR A 254 -15.04 10.40 -10.66
N VAL A 255 -13.85 10.38 -10.06
CA VAL A 255 -13.53 9.48 -8.97
C VAL A 255 -13.83 10.17 -7.64
N HIS A 256 -14.78 9.60 -6.89
CA HIS A 256 -15.08 10.03 -5.54
C HIS A 256 -14.17 9.26 -4.56
N LEU A 257 -13.40 9.99 -3.76
CA LEU A 257 -12.51 9.42 -2.74
C LEU A 257 -13.07 9.70 -1.35
N THR A 258 -13.04 8.69 -0.50
CA THR A 258 -13.35 8.82 0.93
C THR A 258 -12.07 8.54 1.73
N PHE A 259 -11.77 9.39 2.68
CA PHE A 259 -10.58 9.29 3.53
C PHE A 259 -10.97 8.86 4.95
N ASP A 260 -10.01 8.25 5.65
CA ASP A 260 -10.11 8.11 7.11
C ASP A 260 -10.00 9.47 7.83
N SER A 261 -10.17 9.50 9.15
CA SER A 261 -10.15 10.75 9.93
C SER A 261 -8.80 11.49 9.85
N ARG A 262 -7.70 10.77 9.70
CA ARG A 262 -6.34 11.34 9.56
C ARG A 262 -6.17 11.92 8.16
N GLY A 263 -6.52 11.16 7.14
CA GLY A 263 -6.43 11.59 5.74
C GLY A 263 -7.33 12.79 5.44
N ALA A 264 -8.54 12.83 6.00
CA ALA A 264 -9.46 13.96 5.84
C ALA A 264 -8.85 15.28 6.39
N LYS A 265 -8.27 15.24 7.60
CA LYS A 265 -7.58 16.41 8.18
C LYS A 265 -6.36 16.84 7.35
N LEU A 266 -5.55 15.87 6.92
CA LEU A 266 -4.37 16.16 6.12
C LEU A 266 -4.76 16.75 4.76
N PHE A 267 -5.79 16.19 4.11
CA PHE A 267 -6.31 16.71 2.83
C PHE A 267 -6.86 18.13 2.98
N GLU A 268 -7.60 18.41 4.08
CA GLU A 268 -8.09 19.75 4.39
C GLU A 268 -6.93 20.76 4.56
N GLN A 269 -5.89 20.39 5.31
CA GLN A 269 -4.71 21.24 5.51
C GLN A 269 -4.00 21.53 4.18
N ILE A 270 -3.77 20.49 3.36
CA ILE A 270 -3.12 20.62 2.05
C ILE A 270 -3.93 21.53 1.14
N THR A 271 -5.23 21.23 0.97
CA THR A 271 -6.08 22.00 0.07
C THR A 271 -6.32 23.42 0.58
N GLY A 272 -6.40 23.62 1.91
CA GLY A 272 -6.50 24.96 2.51
C GLY A 272 -5.24 25.80 2.29
N LYS A 273 -4.05 25.20 2.40
CA LYS A 273 -2.76 25.87 2.18
C LYS A 273 -2.54 26.24 0.72
N TYR A 274 -3.01 25.42 -0.22
CA TYR A 274 -2.76 25.56 -1.65
C TYR A 274 -4.02 25.92 -2.45
N VAL A 275 -4.96 26.66 -1.83
CA VAL A 275 -6.15 27.16 -2.53
C VAL A 275 -5.73 28.02 -3.72
N LYS A 276 -6.25 27.68 -4.91
CA LYS A 276 -5.96 28.31 -6.20
C LYS A 276 -4.56 28.01 -6.79
N LYS A 277 -3.92 26.97 -6.30
CA LYS A 277 -2.70 26.41 -6.93
C LYS A 277 -2.99 25.04 -7.52
#